data_30ea8a434cc6925e905f0fe882305cd7
#
_entry.id   30ea8a434cc6925e905f0fe882305cd7
#
_cell.length_a   1.000
_cell.length_b   1.000
_cell.length_c   1.000
_cell.angle_alpha   90.00
_cell.angle_beta   90.00
_cell.angle_gamma   90.00
#
_symmetry.space_group_name_H-M   'P 1'
#
loop_
_entity.id
_entity.type
_entity.pdbx_description
1 polymer ?
#
loop_
_entity_poly.entity_id
_entity_poly.type
_entity_poly.pdbx_seq_one_letter_code
_entity_poly.pdbx_strand_id
1 'polypeptide(L)'
;MIRSILKLAVILVVGLVGYNYVFGDATEKAEAKETIAKAKDVGKTIGKGLLSLAKDGVPLIKKERAKFAEGKYDDAMENVSGLLGKMKDRVEGEGGEILDRVKELEKAKDALGLKLDDAKDGEGGLSKEDRKSLKAEFDELMDETEKLSLIHI
;
A
#
# COMPACT_ATOMS: atom_id res chain seq x y z
N MET A 1 -10.93 -16.92 -13.50
CA MET A 1 -10.95 -16.68 -14.97
C MET A 1 -10.41 -15.29 -15.35
N ILE A 2 -10.82 -14.18 -14.72
CA ILE A 2 -10.37 -12.80 -15.05
C ILE A 2 -8.83 -12.65 -15.00
N ARG A 3 -8.15 -13.25 -14.03
CA ARG A 3 -6.68 -13.20 -13.91
C ARG A 3 -5.93 -13.82 -15.08
N SER A 4 -6.48 -14.88 -15.68
CA SER A 4 -5.87 -15.53 -16.84
C SER A 4 -6.04 -14.69 -18.10
N ILE A 5 -7.20 -14.03 -18.26
CA ILE A 5 -7.49 -13.13 -19.38
C ILE A 5 -6.57 -11.91 -19.32
N LEU A 6 -6.38 -11.34 -18.11
CA LEU A 6 -5.49 -10.20 -17.92
C LEU A 6 -4.03 -10.54 -18.24
N LYS A 7 -3.54 -11.71 -17.81
CA LYS A 7 -2.19 -12.18 -18.16
C LYS A 7 -2.02 -12.36 -19.66
N LEU A 8 -3.02 -12.91 -20.33
CA LEU A 8 -2.99 -13.12 -21.78
C LEU A 8 -3.01 -11.80 -22.53
N ALA A 9 -3.79 -10.81 -22.05
CA ALA A 9 -3.81 -9.48 -22.63
C ALA A 9 -2.45 -8.77 -22.49
N VAL A 10 -1.80 -8.86 -21.33
CA VAL A 10 -0.46 -8.29 -21.12
C VAL A 10 0.58 -8.95 -22.04
N ILE A 11 0.55 -10.28 -22.18
CA ILE A 11 1.47 -11.00 -23.06
C ILE A 11 1.24 -10.59 -24.53
N LEU A 12 -0.01 -10.41 -24.95
CA LEU A 12 -0.35 -9.95 -26.29
C LEU A 12 0.16 -8.54 -26.56
N VAL A 13 -0.04 -7.62 -25.63
CA VAL A 13 0.43 -6.23 -25.77
C VAL A 13 1.96 -6.19 -25.82
N VAL A 14 2.65 -6.87 -24.92
CA VAL A 14 4.12 -6.96 -24.90
C VAL A 14 4.64 -7.61 -26.19
N GLY A 15 3.97 -8.67 -26.66
CA GLY A 15 4.31 -9.33 -27.93
C GLY A 15 4.14 -8.43 -29.14
N LEU A 16 3.04 -7.65 -29.19
CA LEU A 16 2.77 -6.72 -30.28
C LEU A 16 3.77 -5.55 -30.31
N VAL A 17 4.06 -4.96 -29.16
CA VAL A 17 5.05 -3.88 -29.03
C VAL A 17 6.44 -4.38 -29.40
N GLY A 18 6.80 -5.60 -28.95
CA GLY A 18 8.08 -6.23 -29.31
C GLY A 18 8.18 -6.55 -30.80
N TYR A 19 7.10 -7.04 -31.41
CA TYR A 19 7.02 -7.30 -32.85
C TYR A 19 7.19 -6.02 -33.65
N ASN A 20 6.45 -4.97 -33.31
CA ASN A 20 6.53 -3.66 -34.00
C ASN A 20 7.92 -3.00 -33.82
N TYR A 21 8.58 -3.23 -32.69
CA TYR A 21 9.92 -2.74 -32.46
C TYR A 21 10.97 -3.38 -33.40
N VAL A 22 10.82 -4.67 -33.72
CA VAL A 22 11.78 -5.44 -34.53
C VAL A 22 11.42 -5.38 -36.03
N PHE A 23 10.15 -5.61 -36.36
CA PHE A 23 9.68 -5.84 -37.73
C PHE A 23 8.81 -4.70 -38.29
N GLY A 24 8.36 -3.77 -37.43
CA GLY A 24 7.51 -2.66 -37.84
C GLY A 24 8.22 -1.67 -38.79
N ASP A 25 7.44 -0.82 -39.42
CA ASP A 25 7.94 0.32 -40.20
C ASP A 25 8.54 1.42 -39.28
N ALA A 26 8.97 2.54 -39.89
CA ALA A 26 9.61 3.63 -39.16
C ALA A 26 8.67 4.27 -38.12
N THR A 27 7.37 4.34 -38.39
CA THR A 27 6.36 4.92 -37.50
C THR A 27 6.04 3.97 -36.37
N GLU A 28 5.79 2.70 -36.66
CA GLU A 28 5.53 1.65 -35.69
C GLU A 28 6.70 1.44 -34.71
N LYS A 29 7.93 1.52 -35.23
CA LYS A 29 9.15 1.49 -34.39
C LYS A 29 9.28 2.69 -33.46
N ALA A 30 8.87 3.88 -33.92
CA ALA A 30 8.87 5.08 -33.08
C ALA A 30 7.85 4.98 -31.96
N GLU A 31 6.63 4.54 -32.25
CA GLU A 31 5.56 4.31 -31.27
C GLU A 31 5.92 3.22 -30.27
N ALA A 32 6.50 2.11 -30.72
CA ALA A 32 6.98 1.04 -29.83
C ALA A 32 8.08 1.54 -28.89
N LYS A 33 9.04 2.35 -29.36
CA LYS A 33 10.07 2.97 -28.52
C LYS A 33 9.48 3.91 -27.49
N GLU A 34 8.51 4.74 -27.88
CA GLU A 34 7.84 5.66 -26.97
C GLU A 34 7.07 4.90 -25.88
N THR A 35 6.36 3.85 -26.25
CA THR A 35 5.62 2.98 -25.31
C THR A 35 6.56 2.30 -24.32
N ILE A 36 7.70 1.77 -24.78
CA ILE A 36 8.73 1.16 -23.93
C ILE A 36 9.35 2.22 -23.00
N ALA A 37 9.62 3.43 -23.49
CA ALA A 37 10.17 4.52 -22.69
C ALA A 37 9.18 4.95 -21.59
N LYS A 38 7.90 5.13 -21.93
CA LYS A 38 6.84 5.45 -20.96
C LYS A 38 6.69 4.34 -19.89
N ALA A 39 6.67 3.07 -20.30
CA ALA A 39 6.62 1.95 -19.37
C ALA A 39 7.85 1.91 -18.44
N LYS A 40 9.05 2.22 -18.97
CA LYS A 40 10.28 2.29 -18.17
C LYS A 40 10.28 3.46 -17.18
N ASP A 41 9.76 4.62 -17.56
CA ASP A 41 9.68 5.79 -16.68
C ASP A 41 8.62 5.60 -15.60
N VAL A 42 7.48 5.02 -15.94
CA VAL A 42 6.46 4.59 -14.96
C VAL A 42 7.08 3.58 -13.98
N GLY A 43 7.72 2.53 -14.46
CA GLY A 43 8.39 1.54 -13.61
C GLY A 43 9.47 2.13 -12.69
N LYS A 44 10.25 3.13 -13.17
CA LYS A 44 11.24 3.84 -12.34
C LYS A 44 10.59 4.72 -11.27
N THR A 45 9.50 5.41 -11.62
CA THR A 45 8.78 6.29 -10.70
C THR A 45 8.13 5.47 -9.58
N ILE A 46 7.50 4.37 -9.94
CA ILE A 46 6.92 3.39 -9.02
C ILE A 46 8.00 2.81 -8.10
N GLY A 47 9.10 2.28 -8.68
CA GLY A 47 10.19 1.68 -7.92
C GLY A 47 10.83 2.66 -6.93
N LYS A 48 11.06 3.92 -7.31
CA LYS A 48 11.57 4.97 -6.40
C LYS A 48 10.56 5.31 -5.32
N GLY A 49 9.26 5.39 -5.66
CA GLY A 49 8.20 5.66 -4.73
C GLY A 49 8.08 4.59 -3.65
N LEU A 50 8.08 3.32 -4.05
CA LEU A 50 8.01 2.17 -3.15
C LEU A 50 9.27 2.04 -2.29
N LEU A 51 10.46 2.26 -2.86
CA LEU A 51 11.71 2.23 -2.10
C LEU A 51 11.75 3.31 -1.00
N SER A 52 11.20 4.50 -1.25
CA SER A 52 11.10 5.53 -0.22
C SER A 52 10.08 5.17 0.85
N LEU A 53 8.95 4.53 0.48
CA LEU A 53 7.96 4.03 1.43
C LEU A 53 8.56 2.97 2.37
N ALA A 54 9.37 2.05 1.85
CA ALA A 54 10.03 1.04 2.67
C ALA A 54 11.09 1.66 3.60
N LYS A 55 11.85 2.64 3.12
CA LYS A 55 12.86 3.34 3.93
C LYS A 55 12.26 4.20 5.03
N ASP A 56 11.16 4.88 4.74
CA ASP A 56 10.52 5.82 5.67
C ASP A 56 9.41 5.13 6.49
N GLY A 57 8.75 4.13 5.93
CA GLY A 57 7.61 3.43 6.52
C GLY A 57 8.00 2.53 7.70
N VAL A 58 9.05 1.71 7.55
CA VAL A 58 9.46 0.77 8.61
C VAL A 58 9.87 1.49 9.91
N PRO A 59 10.70 2.56 9.89
CA PRO A 59 10.99 3.33 11.10
C PRO A 59 9.74 3.99 11.69
N LEU A 60 8.82 4.48 10.86
CA LEU A 60 7.58 5.08 11.29
C LEU A 60 6.69 4.04 11.99
N ILE A 61 6.50 2.88 11.39
CA ILE A 61 5.73 1.77 11.97
C ILE A 61 6.24 1.41 13.38
N LYS A 62 7.55 1.26 13.55
CA LYS A 62 8.16 0.99 14.86
C LYS A 62 7.89 2.10 15.88
N LYS A 63 7.96 3.35 15.45
CA LYS A 63 7.69 4.52 16.29
C LYS A 63 6.22 4.55 16.73
N GLU A 64 5.29 4.28 15.82
CA GLU A 64 3.87 4.32 16.13
C GLU A 64 3.44 3.15 17.02
N ARG A 65 4.05 1.97 16.89
CA ARG A 65 3.87 0.86 17.86
C ARG A 65 4.30 1.26 19.27
N ALA A 66 5.43 1.96 19.40
CA ALA A 66 5.90 2.45 20.71
C ALA A 66 4.91 3.47 21.29
N LYS A 67 4.43 4.43 20.52
CA LYS A 67 3.43 5.42 20.95
C LYS A 67 2.13 4.74 21.41
N PHE A 68 1.62 3.78 20.64
CA PHE A 68 0.42 3.05 21.00
C PHE A 68 0.60 2.29 22.31
N ALA A 69 1.75 1.64 22.52
CA ALA A 69 2.09 0.96 23.77
C ALA A 69 2.22 1.93 24.96
N GLU A 70 2.62 3.19 24.73
CA GLU A 70 2.69 4.25 25.74
C GLU A 70 1.31 4.89 26.05
N GLY A 71 0.24 4.45 25.37
CA GLY A 71 -1.10 5.01 25.54
C GLY A 71 -1.38 6.28 24.72
N LYS A 72 -0.50 6.65 23.79
CA LYS A 72 -0.68 7.76 22.85
C LYS A 72 -1.45 7.29 21.62
N TYR A 73 -2.68 6.82 21.86
CA TYR A 73 -3.46 6.11 20.86
C TYR A 73 -3.85 7.00 19.66
N ASP A 74 -4.33 8.22 19.94
CA ASP A 74 -4.81 9.14 18.91
C ASP A 74 -3.67 9.56 17.98
N ASP A 75 -2.53 9.94 18.53
CA ASP A 75 -1.33 10.28 17.77
C ASP A 75 -0.85 9.13 16.87
N ALA A 76 -0.87 7.89 17.41
CA ALA A 76 -0.47 6.71 16.66
C ALA A 76 -1.45 6.45 15.50
N MET A 77 -2.76 6.52 15.76
CA MET A 77 -3.80 6.29 14.77
C MET A 77 -3.80 7.35 13.66
N GLU A 78 -3.57 8.63 14.00
CA GLU A 78 -3.44 9.72 13.03
C GLU A 78 -2.25 9.50 12.09
N ASN A 79 -1.10 9.13 12.64
CA ASN A 79 0.10 8.88 11.83
C ASN A 79 -0.05 7.65 10.92
N VAL A 80 -0.71 6.58 11.40
CA VAL A 80 -1.05 5.42 10.57
C VAL A 80 -1.99 5.80 9.44
N SER A 81 -3.00 6.63 9.72
CA SER A 81 -3.89 7.18 8.69
C SER A 81 -3.11 7.94 7.62
N GLY A 82 -2.18 8.79 8.03
CA GLY A 82 -1.30 9.51 7.11
C GLY A 82 -0.39 8.58 6.27
N LEU A 83 0.09 7.49 6.87
CA LEU A 83 0.91 6.50 6.15
C LEU A 83 0.07 5.75 5.10
N LEU A 84 -1.11 5.25 5.48
CA LEU A 84 -2.02 4.56 4.56
C LEU A 84 -2.50 5.48 3.43
N GLY A 85 -2.80 6.76 3.73
CA GLY A 85 -3.13 7.75 2.72
C GLY A 85 -2.01 7.93 1.69
N LYS A 86 -0.75 8.08 2.13
CA LYS A 86 0.41 8.16 1.23
C LYS A 86 0.60 6.90 0.40
N MET A 87 0.34 5.72 0.97
CA MET A 87 0.38 4.45 0.22
C MET A 87 -0.70 4.44 -0.85
N LYS A 88 -1.92 4.82 -0.50
CA LYS A 88 -3.06 4.91 -1.41
C LYS A 88 -2.79 5.85 -2.59
N ASP A 89 -2.37 7.08 -2.32
CA ASP A 89 -2.07 8.08 -3.35
C ASP A 89 -1.03 7.57 -4.37
N ARG A 90 -0.08 6.75 -3.90
CA ARG A 90 0.97 6.19 -4.77
C ARG A 90 0.49 5.05 -5.65
N VAL A 91 -0.46 4.24 -5.16
CA VAL A 91 -0.96 3.06 -5.88
C VAL A 91 -2.29 3.30 -6.60
N GLU A 92 -2.93 4.45 -6.39
CA GLU A 92 -4.25 4.77 -6.96
C GLU A 92 -4.23 4.79 -8.49
N GLY A 93 -3.10 5.19 -9.08
CA GLY A 93 -2.90 5.17 -10.54
C GLY A 93 -2.64 3.79 -11.14
N GLU A 94 -2.31 2.79 -10.31
CA GLU A 94 -1.93 1.45 -10.75
C GLU A 94 -3.11 0.47 -10.73
N GLY A 95 -4.10 0.71 -9.87
CA GLY A 95 -5.23 -0.19 -9.65
C GLY A 95 -4.81 -1.56 -9.11
N GLY A 96 -5.78 -2.45 -8.92
CA GLY A 96 -5.53 -3.86 -8.65
C GLY A 96 -5.31 -4.21 -7.17
N GLU A 97 -4.65 -5.34 -6.93
CA GLU A 97 -4.58 -6.03 -5.63
C GLU A 97 -3.97 -5.17 -4.51
N ILE A 98 -3.02 -4.28 -4.84
CA ILE A 98 -2.36 -3.44 -3.83
C ILE A 98 -3.30 -2.35 -3.32
N LEU A 99 -3.98 -1.68 -4.24
CA LEU A 99 -4.96 -0.66 -3.86
C LEU A 99 -6.08 -1.26 -3.01
N ASP A 100 -6.53 -2.47 -3.35
CA ASP A 100 -7.56 -3.16 -2.57
C ASP A 100 -7.06 -3.50 -1.16
N ARG A 101 -5.80 -3.95 -1.02
CA ARG A 101 -5.18 -4.19 0.29
C ARG A 101 -5.01 -2.91 1.11
N VAL A 102 -4.61 -1.80 0.51
CA VAL A 102 -4.55 -0.50 1.21
C VAL A 102 -5.92 -0.12 1.73
N LYS A 103 -6.99 -0.27 0.93
CA LYS A 103 -8.37 -0.02 1.37
C LYS A 103 -8.82 -0.94 2.50
N GLU A 104 -8.38 -2.21 2.49
CA GLU A 104 -8.65 -3.14 3.60
C GLU A 104 -7.97 -2.69 4.88
N LEU A 105 -6.72 -2.22 4.81
CA LEU A 105 -5.99 -1.66 5.95
C LEU A 105 -6.62 -0.36 6.47
N GLU A 106 -7.10 0.51 5.59
CA GLU A 106 -7.88 1.70 5.98
C GLU A 106 -9.14 1.30 6.79
N LYS A 107 -9.88 0.29 6.32
CA LYS A 107 -11.07 -0.23 7.05
C LYS A 107 -10.70 -0.85 8.39
N ALA A 108 -9.62 -1.63 8.46
CA ALA A 108 -9.14 -2.22 9.69
C ALA A 108 -8.74 -1.13 10.71
N LYS A 109 -8.05 -0.08 10.24
CA LYS A 109 -7.70 1.09 11.07
C LYS A 109 -8.96 1.80 11.59
N ASP A 110 -9.98 2.02 10.74
CA ASP A 110 -11.21 2.68 11.14
C ASP A 110 -11.98 1.85 12.18
N ALA A 111 -12.06 0.53 11.98
CA ALA A 111 -12.67 -0.38 12.94
C ALA A 111 -11.96 -0.37 14.31
N LEU A 112 -10.62 -0.31 14.30
CA LEU A 112 -9.83 -0.20 15.51
C LEU A 112 -10.04 1.16 16.21
N GLY A 113 -10.19 2.25 15.44
CA GLY A 113 -10.52 3.57 15.97
C GLY A 113 -11.84 3.57 16.72
N LEU A 114 -12.89 2.99 16.12
CA LEU A 114 -14.20 2.87 16.78
C LEU A 114 -14.13 2.07 18.09
N LYS A 115 -13.42 0.94 18.09
CA LYS A 115 -13.21 0.15 19.32
C LYS A 115 -12.46 0.91 20.41
N LEU A 116 -11.48 1.73 20.01
CA LEU A 116 -10.72 2.56 20.93
C LEU A 116 -11.60 3.65 21.55
N ASP A 117 -12.45 4.28 20.76
CA ASP A 117 -13.37 5.31 21.23
C ASP A 117 -14.42 4.69 22.18
N ASP A 118 -15.05 3.58 21.77
CA ASP A 118 -16.00 2.84 22.64
C ASP A 118 -15.36 2.42 23.97
N ALA A 119 -14.11 1.97 23.95
CA ALA A 119 -13.42 1.57 25.16
C ALA A 119 -13.00 2.75 26.05
N LYS A 120 -12.76 3.95 25.46
CA LYS A 120 -12.50 5.19 26.22
C LYS A 120 -13.76 5.75 26.88
N ASP A 121 -14.90 5.62 26.22
CA ASP A 121 -16.19 6.16 26.68
C ASP A 121 -16.85 5.29 27.77
N GLY A 122 -16.33 4.07 28.01
CA GLY A 122 -16.79 3.17 29.06
C GLY A 122 -16.54 3.72 30.46
N GLU A 123 -17.46 3.43 31.41
CA GLU A 123 -17.30 3.81 32.83
C GLU A 123 -16.02 3.19 33.42
N GLY A 124 -14.98 3.99 33.61
CA GLY A 124 -13.70 3.55 34.15
C GLY A 124 -12.52 3.64 33.17
N GLY A 125 -12.75 4.05 31.93
CA GLY A 125 -11.74 4.16 30.91
C GLY A 125 -11.20 2.79 30.45
N LEU A 126 -10.11 2.79 29.66
CA LEU A 126 -9.51 1.58 29.09
C LEU A 126 -9.07 0.59 30.16
N SER A 127 -9.73 -0.56 30.24
CA SER A 127 -9.34 -1.68 31.09
C SER A 127 -7.99 -2.29 30.66
N LYS A 128 -7.44 -3.16 31.49
CA LYS A 128 -6.18 -3.86 31.16
C LYS A 128 -6.35 -4.83 30.00
N GLU A 129 -7.51 -5.46 29.93
CA GLU A 129 -7.93 -6.37 28.85
C GLU A 129 -8.11 -5.62 27.55
N ASP A 130 -8.80 -4.46 27.58
CA ASP A 130 -9.01 -3.61 26.39
C ASP A 130 -7.67 -3.14 25.79
N ARG A 131 -6.77 -2.66 26.66
CA ARG A 131 -5.42 -2.23 26.23
C ARG A 131 -4.65 -3.36 25.55
N LYS A 132 -4.76 -4.58 26.07
CA LYS A 132 -4.09 -5.76 25.53
C LYS A 132 -4.69 -6.16 24.17
N SER A 133 -6.02 -6.15 24.05
CA SER A 133 -6.73 -6.48 22.81
C SER A 133 -6.45 -5.45 21.72
N LEU A 134 -6.64 -4.16 22.04
CA LEU A 134 -6.38 -3.06 21.12
C LEU A 134 -4.93 -3.02 20.65
N LYS A 135 -3.98 -3.31 21.58
CA LYS A 135 -2.56 -3.42 21.20
C LYS A 135 -2.31 -4.55 20.23
N ALA A 136 -2.91 -5.71 20.44
CA ALA A 136 -2.72 -6.86 19.56
C ALA A 136 -3.28 -6.56 18.14
N GLU A 137 -4.46 -5.97 18.06
CA GLU A 137 -5.07 -5.57 16.79
C GLU A 137 -4.26 -4.46 16.09
N PHE A 138 -3.72 -3.52 16.84
CA PHE A 138 -2.83 -2.48 16.29
C PHE A 138 -1.52 -3.08 15.77
N ASP A 139 -0.92 -4.01 16.51
CA ASP A 139 0.30 -4.69 16.07
C ASP A 139 0.05 -5.49 14.79
N GLU A 140 -1.09 -6.16 14.65
CA GLU A 140 -1.48 -6.88 13.43
C GLU A 140 -1.67 -5.91 12.24
N LEU A 141 -2.35 -4.79 12.44
CA LEU A 141 -2.49 -3.75 11.42
C LEU A 141 -1.12 -3.24 10.95
N MET A 142 -0.19 -3.05 11.90
CA MET A 142 1.17 -2.59 11.60
C MET A 142 1.98 -3.65 10.87
N ASP A 143 1.84 -4.94 11.21
CA ASP A 143 2.51 -6.05 10.53
C ASP A 143 2.06 -6.15 9.07
N GLU A 144 0.76 -6.05 8.80
CA GLU A 144 0.23 -6.08 7.44
C GLU A 144 0.64 -4.84 6.63
N THR A 145 0.67 -3.67 7.27
CA THR A 145 1.15 -2.42 6.66
C THR A 145 2.65 -2.54 6.30
N GLU A 146 3.47 -3.10 7.18
CA GLU A 146 4.89 -3.36 6.95
C GLU A 146 5.09 -4.35 5.80
N LYS A 147 4.39 -5.48 5.81
CA LYS A 147 4.43 -6.46 4.71
C LYS A 147 4.08 -5.81 3.38
N LEU A 148 3.00 -5.02 3.34
CA LEU A 148 2.60 -4.34 2.11
C LEU A 148 3.66 -3.35 1.62
N SER A 149 4.36 -2.67 2.54
CA SER A 149 5.45 -1.76 2.19
C SER A 149 6.69 -2.47 1.66
N LEU A 150 6.89 -3.76 2.01
CA LEU A 150 8.07 -4.55 1.64
C LEU A 150 7.87 -5.44 0.40
N ILE A 151 6.63 -5.81 0.07
CA ILE A 151 6.33 -6.75 -1.03
C ILE A 151 6.77 -6.19 -2.41
N HIS A 152 7.05 -4.90 -2.51
CA HIS A 152 7.31 -4.20 -3.79
C HIS A 152 8.71 -3.58 -3.86
N ILE A 153 9.65 -4.10 -3.06
CA ILE A 153 11.08 -3.89 -3.24
C ILE A 153 11.65 -5.02 -4.11
#